data_036a189693f30315d9d32a91ef738de0
#
_entry.id   036a189693f30315d9d32a91ef738de0
#
_cell.length_a   1.000
_cell.length_b   1.000
_cell.length_c   1.000
_cell.angle_alpha   90.00
_cell.angle_beta   90.00
_cell.angle_gamma   90.00
#
_symmetry.space_group_name_H-M   'P 1'
#
loop_
_entity.id
_entity.type
_entity.pdbx_description
1 polymer ?
#
loop_
_entity_poly.entity_id
_entity_poly.type
_entity_poly.pdbx_seq_one_letter_code
_entity_poly.pdbx_strand_id
1 'polypeptide(L)'
;MNKITIIGTGSVGSTIAYTLTVTGLASEIVMIDLNNERAVGEALDIQQGTPFCSSCSVYAGSYRDTVGSNIVIITCGIARKPGQTRLDLAQTNVNIIKTIIPEITRYAPDAN
;
A
#
# COMPACT_ATOMS: atom_id res chain seq x y z
N MET A 1 2.11 -17.92 -6.82
CA MET A 1 2.74 -16.59 -6.88
C MET A 1 1.94 -15.62 -6.05
N ASN A 2 2.60 -14.77 -5.28
CA ASN A 2 1.93 -13.88 -4.33
C ASN A 2 1.86 -12.45 -4.87
N LYS A 3 0.65 -11.96 -5.00
CA LYS A 3 0.39 -10.55 -5.28
C LYS A 3 -0.04 -9.86 -4.00
N ILE A 4 0.62 -8.77 -3.65
CA ILE A 4 0.34 -8.01 -2.44
C ILE A 4 0.06 -6.56 -2.83
N THR A 5 -1.01 -6.01 -2.31
CA THR A 5 -1.33 -4.58 -2.46
C THR A 5 -1.01 -3.86 -1.16
N ILE A 6 -0.33 -2.74 -1.26
CA ILE A 6 -0.02 -1.87 -0.13
C ILE A 6 -0.72 -0.54 -0.35
N ILE A 7 -1.58 -0.17 0.57
CA ILE A 7 -2.31 1.10 0.53
C ILE A 7 -1.69 2.03 1.56
N GLY A 8 -1.12 3.10 1.08
CA GLY A 8 -0.31 4.04 1.85
C GLY A 8 1.17 3.85 1.53
N THR A 9 1.81 4.91 1.01
CA THR A 9 3.21 4.86 0.59
C THR A 9 4.10 5.77 1.43
N GLY A 10 3.72 5.97 2.69
CA GLY A 10 4.57 6.62 3.68
C GLY A 10 5.73 5.73 4.10
N SER A 11 6.41 6.09 5.17
CA SER A 11 7.57 5.35 5.67
C SER A 11 7.28 3.87 5.91
N VAL A 12 6.13 3.56 6.53
CA VAL A 12 5.79 2.18 6.86
C VAL A 12 5.49 1.39 5.60
N GLY A 13 4.60 1.89 4.73
CA GLY A 13 4.22 1.19 3.50
C GLY A 13 5.39 0.95 2.57
N SER A 14 6.24 1.97 2.38
CA SER A 14 7.43 1.86 1.53
C SER A 14 8.45 0.88 2.09
N THR A 15 8.63 0.86 3.42
CA THR A 15 9.53 -0.09 4.08
C THR A 15 9.03 -1.53 3.92
N ILE A 16 7.72 -1.74 4.05
CA ILE A 16 7.12 -3.07 3.84
C ILE A 16 7.34 -3.52 2.40
N ALA A 17 7.07 -2.66 1.43
CA ALA A 17 7.26 -2.97 0.02
C ALA A 17 8.72 -3.34 -0.28
N TYR A 18 9.66 -2.56 0.22
CA TYR A 18 11.08 -2.83 0.06
C TYR A 18 11.45 -4.19 0.66
N THR A 19 11.02 -4.45 1.88
CA THR A 19 11.31 -5.71 2.57
C THR A 19 10.75 -6.91 1.83
N LEU A 20 9.51 -6.83 1.35
CA LEU A 20 8.90 -7.90 0.56
C LEU A 20 9.65 -8.16 -0.74
N THR A 21 10.16 -7.10 -1.36
CA THR A 21 10.92 -7.21 -2.60
C THR A 21 12.26 -7.91 -2.35
N VAL A 22 12.99 -7.48 -1.31
CA VAL A 22 14.30 -8.04 -0.96
C VAL A 22 14.20 -9.49 -0.53
N THR A 23 13.18 -9.86 0.23
CA THR A 23 13.01 -11.23 0.73
C THR A 23 12.41 -12.17 -0.30
N GLY A 24 11.88 -11.66 -1.40
CA GLY A 24 11.25 -12.49 -2.43
C GLY A 24 9.92 -13.11 -2.04
N LEU A 25 9.26 -12.60 -1.01
CA LEU A 25 7.98 -13.12 -0.53
C LEU A 25 6.81 -12.76 -1.44
N ALA A 26 6.96 -11.77 -2.29
CA ALA A 26 5.93 -11.35 -3.24
C ALA A 26 6.49 -11.37 -4.65
N SER A 27 5.67 -11.75 -5.62
CA SER A 27 6.01 -11.68 -7.04
C SER A 27 5.51 -10.41 -7.70
N GLU A 28 4.52 -9.78 -7.09
CA GLU A 28 3.92 -8.56 -7.60
C GLU A 28 3.46 -7.70 -6.42
N ILE A 29 3.83 -6.42 -6.43
CA ILE A 29 3.42 -5.45 -5.40
C ILE A 29 2.78 -4.26 -6.09
N VAL A 30 1.54 -3.98 -5.72
CA VAL A 30 0.82 -2.78 -6.15
C VAL A 30 0.86 -1.77 -5.01
N MET A 31 1.33 -0.57 -5.29
CA MET A 31 1.39 0.51 -4.31
C MET A 31 0.33 1.55 -4.65
N ILE A 32 -0.53 1.85 -3.69
CA ILE A 32 -1.64 2.79 -3.84
C ILE A 32 -1.52 3.89 -2.79
N ASP A 33 -1.67 5.14 -3.21
CA ASP A 33 -1.70 6.29 -2.31
C ASP A 33 -2.68 7.31 -2.87
N LEU A 34 -3.29 8.11 -1.99
CA LEU A 34 -4.10 9.25 -2.41
C LEU A 34 -3.26 10.22 -3.25
N ASN A 35 -1.97 10.35 -2.92
CA ASN A 35 -1.01 11.05 -3.75
C ASN A 35 -0.35 10.05 -4.69
N ASN A 36 -0.89 9.94 -5.89
CA ASN A 36 -0.40 8.97 -6.88
C ASN A 36 1.06 9.24 -7.29
N GLU A 37 1.49 10.48 -7.34
CA GLU A 37 2.89 10.81 -7.67
C GLU A 37 3.85 10.24 -6.64
N ARG A 38 3.46 10.26 -5.37
CA ARG A 38 4.24 9.67 -4.28
C ARG A 38 4.34 8.15 -4.46
N ALA A 39 3.24 7.50 -4.78
CA ALA A 39 3.23 6.05 -5.03
C ALA A 39 4.13 5.69 -6.22
N VAL A 40 4.07 6.46 -7.30
CA VAL A 40 4.92 6.26 -8.47
C VAL A 40 6.40 6.41 -8.10
N GLY A 41 6.75 7.47 -7.37
CA GLY A 41 8.12 7.71 -6.94
C GLY A 41 8.67 6.60 -6.07
N GLU A 42 7.92 6.17 -5.06
CA GLU A 42 8.34 5.11 -4.16
C GLU A 42 8.47 3.75 -4.88
N ALA A 43 7.54 3.43 -5.75
CA ALA A 43 7.60 2.18 -6.53
C ALA A 43 8.83 2.16 -7.45
N LEU A 44 9.14 3.28 -8.11
CA LEU A 44 10.32 3.40 -8.94
C LEU A 44 11.61 3.24 -8.13
N ASP A 45 11.70 3.88 -6.99
CA ASP A 45 12.87 3.78 -6.12
C ASP A 45 13.13 2.34 -5.70
N ILE A 46 12.08 1.61 -5.32
CA ILE A 46 12.21 0.20 -4.93
C ILE A 46 12.63 -0.65 -6.13
N GLN A 47 11.96 -0.48 -7.26
CA GLN A 47 12.25 -1.27 -8.46
C GLN A 47 13.67 -1.05 -8.97
N GLN A 48 14.17 0.19 -8.92
CA GLN A 48 15.53 0.53 -9.35
C GLN A 48 16.58 0.17 -8.31
N GLY A 49 16.23 0.23 -7.03
CA GLY A 49 17.14 -0.07 -5.93
C GLY A 49 17.35 -1.55 -5.65
N THR A 50 16.52 -2.42 -6.24
CA THR A 50 16.55 -3.86 -5.95
C THR A 50 16.64 -4.73 -7.21
N PRO A 51 17.43 -4.36 -8.24
CA PRO A 51 17.40 -5.07 -9.53
C PRO A 51 17.93 -6.49 -9.46
N PHE A 52 18.72 -6.83 -8.44
CA PHE A 52 19.33 -8.16 -8.29
C PHE A 52 18.72 -8.98 -7.16
N CYS A 53 17.67 -8.48 -6.49
CA CYS A 53 17.12 -9.16 -5.32
C CYS A 53 16.18 -10.31 -5.71
N SER A 54 15.13 -10.03 -6.45
CA SER A 54 14.16 -11.05 -6.85
C SER A 54 13.38 -10.56 -8.07
N SER A 55 12.64 -11.49 -8.70
CA SER A 55 11.79 -11.16 -9.83
C SER A 55 10.45 -10.60 -9.36
N CYS A 56 10.47 -9.54 -8.57
CA CYS A 56 9.28 -8.87 -8.09
C CYS A 56 8.96 -7.65 -8.94
N SER A 57 7.72 -7.56 -9.42
CA SER A 57 7.22 -6.39 -10.13
C SER A 57 6.59 -5.42 -9.13
N VAL A 58 7.14 -4.22 -9.00
CA VAL A 58 6.65 -3.18 -8.08
C VAL A 58 6.17 -1.99 -8.90
N TYR A 59 4.91 -1.62 -8.74
CA TYR A 59 4.35 -0.49 -9.50
C TYR A 59 3.25 0.22 -8.71
N ALA A 60 3.04 1.48 -9.05
CA ALA A 60 1.92 2.25 -8.53
C ALA A 60 0.66 1.93 -9.32
N GLY A 61 -0.47 1.82 -8.64
CA GLY A 61 -1.73 1.50 -9.27
C GLY A 61 -2.92 2.17 -8.60
N SER A 62 -4.09 1.80 -9.07
CA SER A 62 -5.37 2.20 -8.50
C SER A 62 -6.04 0.98 -7.85
N TYR A 63 -7.21 1.20 -7.23
CA TYR A 63 -7.95 0.09 -6.61
C TYR A 63 -8.29 -1.02 -7.60
N ARG A 64 -8.49 -0.70 -8.87
CA ARG A 64 -8.73 -1.71 -9.91
C ARG A 64 -7.56 -2.68 -10.03
N ASP A 65 -6.35 -2.21 -9.79
CA ASP A 65 -5.15 -3.04 -9.89
C ASP A 65 -5.00 -4.01 -8.73
N THR A 66 -5.85 -3.92 -7.69
CA THR A 66 -5.84 -4.87 -6.58
C THR A 66 -6.42 -6.22 -6.94
N VAL A 67 -7.05 -6.36 -8.09
CA VAL A 67 -7.64 -7.63 -8.55
C VAL A 67 -6.59 -8.74 -8.48
N GLY A 68 -6.95 -9.85 -7.85
CA GLY A 68 -6.06 -11.00 -7.71
C GLY A 68 -5.07 -10.90 -6.55
N SER A 69 -5.12 -9.84 -5.76
CA SER A 69 -4.25 -9.74 -4.58
C SER A 69 -4.57 -10.82 -3.56
N ASN A 70 -3.54 -11.45 -3.04
CA ASN A 70 -3.66 -12.43 -1.96
C ASN A 70 -3.76 -11.73 -0.61
N ILE A 71 -3.04 -10.64 -0.45
CA ILE A 71 -2.99 -9.85 0.78
C ILE A 71 -3.09 -8.37 0.43
N VAL A 72 -3.84 -7.63 1.22
CA VAL A 72 -3.91 -6.17 1.15
C VAL A 72 -3.49 -5.62 2.51
N ILE A 73 -2.45 -4.81 2.48
CA ILE A 73 -1.90 -4.19 3.69
C ILE A 73 -2.25 -2.70 3.68
N ILE A 74 -2.95 -2.24 4.70
CA ILE A 74 -3.38 -0.85 4.82
C ILE A 74 -2.50 -0.16 5.85
N THR A 75 -1.69 0.79 5.39
CA THR A 75 -0.80 1.57 6.24
C THR A 75 -1.14 3.05 6.22
N CYS A 76 -2.18 3.43 5.48
CA CYS A 76 -2.56 4.83 5.37
C CYS A 76 -3.23 5.32 6.65
N GLY A 77 -2.97 6.55 6.96
CA GLY A 77 -3.50 7.24 8.12
C GLY A 77 -2.90 8.64 8.17
N ILE A 78 -3.48 9.48 9.00
CA ILE A 78 -3.00 10.85 9.17
C ILE A 78 -2.36 10.97 10.55
N ALA A 79 -1.19 11.59 10.61
CA ALA A 79 -0.54 11.89 11.87
C ALA A 79 -1.36 12.94 12.65
N ARG A 80 -1.31 12.85 13.97
CA ARG A 80 -1.99 13.80 14.84
C ARG A 80 -1.47 15.23 14.60
N LYS A 81 -2.40 16.13 14.38
CA LYS A 81 -2.08 17.55 14.20
C LYS A 81 -2.08 18.28 15.55
N PRO A 82 -1.32 19.40 15.69
CA PRO A 82 -1.39 20.21 16.90
C PRO A 82 -2.82 20.61 17.21
N GLY A 83 -3.23 20.48 18.47
CA GLY A 83 -4.57 20.80 18.92
C GLY A 83 -5.62 19.70 18.66
N GLN A 84 -5.27 18.65 17.99
CA GLN A 84 -6.17 17.52 17.71
C GLN A 84 -6.12 16.51 18.84
N THR A 85 -7.29 16.04 19.30
CA THR A 85 -7.37 14.99 20.31
C THR A 85 -7.14 13.60 19.66
N ARG A 86 -6.85 12.60 20.53
CA ARG A 86 -6.75 11.20 20.06
C ARG A 86 -8.07 10.72 19.45
N LEU A 87 -9.19 11.18 19.99
CA LEU A 87 -10.52 10.82 19.50
C LEU A 87 -10.76 11.40 18.12
N ASP A 88 -10.36 12.66 17.90
CA ASP A 88 -10.46 13.31 16.59
C ASP A 88 -9.61 12.56 15.55
N LEU A 89 -8.39 12.17 15.92
CA LEU A 89 -7.50 11.40 15.05
C LEU A 89 -8.11 10.05 14.71
N ALA A 90 -8.63 9.34 15.71
CA ALA A 90 -9.28 8.05 15.50
C ALA A 90 -10.46 8.15 14.56
N GLN A 91 -11.29 9.19 14.71
CA GLN A 91 -12.44 9.41 13.83
C GLN A 91 -11.99 9.69 12.40
N THR A 92 -10.96 10.50 12.21
CA THR A 92 -10.40 10.78 10.89
C THR A 92 -9.89 9.51 10.21
N ASN A 93 -9.13 8.69 10.94
CA ASN A 93 -8.59 7.45 10.40
C ASN A 93 -9.68 6.41 10.11
N VAL A 94 -10.71 6.33 10.94
CA VAL A 94 -11.88 5.47 10.69
C VAL A 94 -12.57 5.92 9.39
N ASN A 95 -12.73 7.21 9.16
CA ASN A 95 -13.35 7.72 7.93
C ASN A 95 -12.53 7.36 6.70
N ILE A 96 -11.20 7.41 6.79
CA ILE A 96 -10.31 7.01 5.70
C ILE A 96 -10.51 5.52 5.39
N ILE A 97 -10.52 4.66 6.40
CA ILE A 97 -10.70 3.21 6.21
C ILE A 97 -12.08 2.91 5.63
N LYS A 98 -13.11 3.64 6.02
CA LYS A 98 -14.46 3.48 5.47
C LYS A 98 -14.53 3.74 3.97
N THR A 99 -13.62 4.54 3.42
CA THR A 99 -13.56 4.77 1.97
C THR A 99 -12.74 3.69 1.26
N ILE A 100 -11.78 3.09 1.95
CA ILE A 100 -10.85 2.09 1.38
C ILE A 100 -11.49 0.71 1.31
N ILE A 101 -12.10 0.24 2.40
CA ILE A 101 -12.60 -1.13 2.50
C ILE A 101 -13.61 -1.49 1.40
N PRO A 102 -14.60 -0.64 1.07
CA PRO A 102 -15.52 -0.96 -0.04
C PRO A 102 -14.82 -1.17 -1.38
N GLU A 103 -13.78 -0.38 -1.66
CA GLU A 103 -13.01 -0.52 -2.90
C GLU A 103 -12.23 -1.83 -2.94
N ILE A 104 -11.63 -2.22 -1.83
CA ILE A 104 -10.92 -3.50 -1.73
C ILE A 104 -11.90 -4.65 -1.91
N THR A 105 -13.05 -4.60 -1.25
CA THR A 105 -14.06 -5.65 -1.35
C THR A 105 -14.58 -5.79 -2.77
N ARG A 106 -14.67 -4.67 -3.50
CA ARG A 106 -15.14 -4.65 -4.88
C ARG A 106 -14.18 -5.36 -5.82
N TYR A 107 -12.88 -5.13 -5.69
CA TYR A 107 -11.87 -5.62 -6.64
C TYR A 107 -11.08 -6.82 -6.16
N ALA A 108 -10.93 -6.99 -4.86
CA ALA A 108 -10.15 -8.09 -4.27
C ALA A 108 -10.91 -8.72 -3.09
N PRO A 109 -12.11 -9.30 -3.32
CA PRO A 109 -12.95 -9.81 -2.23
C PRO A 109 -12.34 -11.00 -1.49
N ASP A 110 -11.42 -11.73 -2.14
CA ASP A 110 -10.82 -12.93 -1.54
C ASP A 110 -9.47 -12.65 -0.88
N ALA A 111 -9.02 -11.39 -0.85
CA ALA A 111 -7.75 -11.02 -0.21
C ALA A 111 -7.86 -11.04 1.32
N ASN A 112 -6.74 -11.33 1.94
CA ASN A 112 -6.59 -11.20 3.39
C ASN A 112 -6.09 -9.82 3.76
#